data_01126619effefcb470c55a237ae7ff9b
#
_entry.id   01126619effefcb470c55a237ae7ff9b
#
_cell.length_a   1.000
_cell.length_b   1.000
_cell.length_c   1.000
_cell.angle_alpha   90.00
_cell.angle_beta   90.00
_cell.angle_gamma   90.00
#
_symmetry.space_group_name_H-M   'P 1'
#
loop_
_entity.id
_entity.type
_entity.pdbx_description
1 polymer ?
#
loop_
_entity_poly.entity_id
_entity_poly.type
_entity_poly.pdbx_seq_one_letter_code
_entity_poly.pdbx_strand_id
1 'polypeptide(L)'
;MRTILTLLLVSGMAFGQSVEQTRAKLPPQSTSAPQSDKGGDMTSAPAAASLEEAPDPHVAVIPSGTKVPLLLAQAISTKNAREGDPVYAQTAFPFVLKDHILIPAGTYIQGKIMHTEQAGRSKKRAELLIHFTSMIYPSGYTVMLPGSINNTPGADDKGVKDSEGTIQQDKDTSKRVEDAAKGAAVGGTVGSIGGAAAGGFNGARYGGLAGIAGGVAWALLKHGPEVKLPVGTSIEMEIQRDVKVDASRIQMAKAQ
;
A
#
# COMPACT_ATOMS: atom_id res chain seq x y z
N MET A 1 -9.78 -12.10 58.33
CA MET A 1 -9.71 -13.57 58.16
C MET A 1 -9.20 -13.82 56.77
N ARG A 2 -7.94 -14.10 56.75
CA ARG A 2 -7.22 -15.29 56.20
C ARG A 2 -7.28 -15.34 54.68
N THR A 3 -6.30 -14.78 54.00
CA THR A 3 -5.04 -15.38 53.47
C THR A 3 -5.25 -16.74 52.80
N ILE A 4 -4.98 -16.81 51.47
CA ILE A 4 -4.13 -17.88 50.96
C ILE A 4 -3.45 -17.34 49.66
N LEU A 5 -2.16 -17.15 49.82
CA LEU A 5 -1.13 -16.95 48.79
C LEU A 5 -0.74 -18.36 48.32
N THR A 6 -0.83 -18.67 47.06
CA THR A 6 -0.21 -19.89 46.53
C THR A 6 0.75 -19.52 45.40
N LEU A 7 2.00 -19.50 45.78
CA LEU A 7 3.20 -19.44 44.93
C LEU A 7 3.40 -20.86 44.35
N LEU A 8 3.48 -20.99 43.02
CA LEU A 8 3.94 -22.22 42.37
C LEU A 8 5.10 -21.91 41.44
N LEU A 9 6.26 -22.21 42.00
CA LEU A 9 7.57 -22.21 41.38
C LEU A 9 7.77 -23.59 40.75
N VAL A 10 7.91 -23.70 39.45
CA VAL A 10 8.44 -24.91 38.82
C VAL A 10 9.64 -24.56 37.98
N SER A 11 10.70 -25.13 38.48
CA SER A 11 12.08 -25.15 38.01
C SER A 11 12.25 -26.04 36.78
N GLY A 12 13.11 -25.61 35.82
CA GLY A 12 14.15 -26.43 35.22
C GLY A 12 13.79 -27.43 34.12
N MET A 13 14.34 -27.26 32.97
CA MET A 13 15.33 -28.20 32.45
C MET A 13 15.90 -27.69 31.11
N ALA A 14 17.18 -27.41 31.15
CA ALA A 14 18.04 -27.24 30.00
C ALA A 14 18.21 -28.58 29.30
N PHE A 15 17.99 -28.63 27.98
CA PHE A 15 18.56 -29.64 27.11
C PHE A 15 19.37 -28.93 26.03
N GLY A 16 20.67 -28.90 26.28
CA GLY A 16 21.66 -28.64 25.25
C GLY A 16 21.80 -29.87 24.38
N GLN A 17 21.72 -29.70 23.07
CA GLN A 17 22.29 -30.62 22.11
C GLN A 17 23.14 -29.84 21.12
N SER A 18 24.43 -29.96 21.32
CA SER A 18 25.48 -29.70 20.36
C SER A 18 25.31 -30.62 19.17
N VAL A 19 25.12 -30.08 17.96
CA VAL A 19 25.33 -30.82 16.74
C VAL A 19 26.68 -30.39 16.17
N GLU A 20 27.59 -31.34 16.27
CA GLU A 20 28.96 -31.36 15.82
C GLU A 20 29.04 -31.13 14.30
N GLN A 21 29.82 -30.16 13.89
CA GLN A 21 30.16 -29.89 12.49
C GLN A 21 31.08 -30.97 11.96
N THR A 22 30.56 -31.83 11.09
CA THR A 22 31.41 -32.72 10.27
C THR A 22 31.93 -31.91 9.09
N ARG A 23 33.16 -31.45 9.24
CA ARG A 23 33.99 -30.81 8.21
C ARG A 23 34.51 -31.89 7.28
N ALA A 24 33.86 -32.09 6.13
CA ALA A 24 34.40 -32.93 5.07
C ALA A 24 35.63 -32.25 4.42
N LYS A 25 36.75 -32.90 4.59
CA LYS A 25 38.10 -32.57 4.10
C LYS A 25 38.18 -32.95 2.62
N LEU A 26 38.32 -31.98 1.70
CA LEU A 26 38.73 -32.25 0.32
C LEU A 26 40.22 -32.61 0.27
N PRO A 27 40.59 -33.61 -0.57
CA PRO A 27 41.98 -33.92 -0.83
C PRO A 27 42.61 -32.95 -1.85
N PRO A 28 43.93 -32.71 -1.76
CA PRO A 28 44.61 -31.80 -2.68
C PRO A 28 44.91 -32.53 -3.99
N GLN A 29 44.58 -31.91 -5.11
CA GLN A 29 45.10 -32.34 -6.41
C GLN A 29 46.39 -31.59 -6.74
N SER A 30 47.38 -32.38 -6.96
CA SER A 30 48.73 -32.02 -7.29
C SER A 30 48.89 -31.46 -8.71
N THR A 31 49.72 -30.44 -8.72
CA THR A 31 50.50 -29.87 -9.79
C THR A 31 51.07 -30.91 -10.79
N SER A 32 50.90 -30.66 -12.06
CA SER A 32 51.93 -30.91 -13.06
C SER A 32 51.69 -30.08 -14.32
N ALA A 33 52.55 -29.09 -14.52
CA ALA A 33 52.84 -28.58 -15.84
C ALA A 33 53.85 -29.55 -16.51
N PRO A 34 53.84 -29.64 -17.84
CA PRO A 34 54.97 -29.13 -18.58
C PRO A 34 54.65 -28.29 -19.83
N GLN A 35 55.62 -27.50 -20.16
CA GLN A 35 55.77 -26.54 -21.23
C GLN A 35 55.83 -27.12 -22.64
N SER A 36 55.68 -26.17 -23.59
CA SER A 36 56.19 -26.11 -24.99
C SER A 36 55.31 -26.81 -26.03
N ASP A 37 54.96 -26.27 -27.17
CA ASP A 37 55.68 -25.36 -28.07
C ASP A 37 54.73 -24.87 -29.20
N LYS A 38 54.96 -23.67 -29.68
CA LYS A 38 54.75 -23.20 -31.08
C LYS A 38 53.46 -23.38 -31.85
N GLY A 39 52.99 -22.25 -32.23
CA GLY A 39 52.80 -21.93 -33.67
C GLY A 39 51.35 -22.01 -34.18
N GLY A 40 50.89 -20.87 -34.57
CA GLY A 40 49.98 -20.87 -35.73
C GLY A 40 48.56 -20.41 -35.47
N ASP A 41 48.41 -19.23 -35.89
CA ASP A 41 47.26 -18.77 -36.69
C ASP A 41 46.05 -18.17 -36.00
N MET A 42 45.90 -16.93 -36.36
CA MET A 42 44.76 -16.06 -36.11
C MET A 42 43.50 -16.69 -36.70
N THR A 43 42.52 -16.99 -35.87
CA THR A 43 41.14 -16.96 -36.30
C THR A 43 40.39 -16.17 -35.26
N SER A 44 40.10 -14.92 -35.59
CA SER A 44 39.15 -14.08 -34.92
C SER A 44 37.87 -14.88 -34.67
N ALA A 45 37.58 -15.16 -33.42
CA ALA A 45 36.21 -15.49 -33.03
C ALA A 45 35.35 -14.27 -33.37
N PRO A 46 34.28 -14.40 -34.12
CA PRO A 46 33.37 -13.31 -34.29
C PRO A 46 32.79 -12.97 -32.93
N ALA A 47 33.06 -11.74 -32.47
CA ALA A 47 32.30 -11.14 -31.38
C ALA A 47 30.84 -11.46 -31.66
N ALA A 48 30.19 -12.12 -30.71
CA ALA A 48 28.75 -12.26 -30.70
C ALA A 48 28.19 -10.84 -30.75
N ALA A 49 27.94 -10.36 -31.97
CA ALA A 49 27.11 -9.19 -32.17
C ALA A 49 25.82 -9.53 -31.46
N SER A 50 25.54 -8.84 -30.37
CA SER A 50 24.20 -8.76 -29.80
C SER A 50 23.33 -8.35 -30.97
N LEU A 51 22.53 -9.30 -31.45
CA LEU A 51 21.45 -8.99 -32.37
C LEU A 51 20.55 -8.03 -31.63
N GLU A 52 20.77 -6.75 -31.85
CA GLU A 52 19.86 -5.68 -31.52
C GLU A 52 18.64 -5.98 -32.39
N GLU A 53 17.70 -6.72 -31.79
CA GLU A 53 16.46 -7.15 -32.41
C GLU A 53 15.77 -5.88 -32.91
N ALA A 54 15.68 -5.75 -34.23
CA ALA A 54 15.04 -4.61 -34.85
C ALA A 54 13.66 -4.41 -34.19
N PRO A 55 13.31 -3.21 -33.75
CA PRO A 55 12.06 -2.99 -33.03
C PRO A 55 10.89 -3.41 -33.93
N ASP A 56 10.13 -4.39 -33.46
CA ASP A 56 8.92 -4.85 -34.16
C ASP A 56 7.99 -3.65 -34.35
N PRO A 57 7.56 -3.33 -35.58
CA PRO A 57 6.76 -2.13 -35.87
C PRO A 57 5.41 -2.11 -35.14
N HIS A 58 4.99 -3.26 -34.58
CA HIS A 58 3.75 -3.39 -33.83
C HIS A 58 3.94 -3.25 -32.31
N VAL A 59 5.18 -3.20 -31.82
CA VAL A 59 5.45 -3.07 -30.39
C VAL A 59 5.64 -1.59 -30.04
N ALA A 60 4.72 -1.06 -29.26
CA ALA A 60 4.85 0.25 -28.65
C ALA A 60 5.34 0.11 -27.21
N VAL A 61 6.12 1.08 -26.75
CA VAL A 61 6.62 1.11 -25.36
C VAL A 61 5.96 2.27 -24.64
N ILE A 62 5.29 1.96 -23.52
CA ILE A 62 4.83 2.97 -22.58
C ILE A 62 5.97 3.20 -21.59
N PRO A 63 6.54 4.41 -21.53
CA PRO A 63 7.70 4.67 -20.69
C PRO A 63 7.34 4.64 -19.20
N SER A 64 8.30 4.29 -18.37
CA SER A 64 8.23 4.49 -16.93
C SER A 64 7.99 5.96 -16.58
N GLY A 65 7.35 6.22 -15.44
CA GLY A 65 6.94 7.58 -15.06
C GLY A 65 5.66 8.07 -15.75
N THR A 66 5.08 7.27 -16.67
CA THR A 66 3.79 7.62 -17.29
C THR A 66 2.70 7.61 -16.24
N LYS A 67 1.93 8.70 -16.18
CA LYS A 67 0.81 8.89 -15.29
C LYS A 67 -0.50 8.60 -15.99
N VAL A 68 -1.29 7.73 -15.41
CA VAL A 68 -2.57 7.29 -15.97
C VAL A 68 -3.68 7.56 -14.96
N PRO A 69 -4.65 8.42 -15.28
CA PRO A 69 -5.80 8.66 -14.41
C PRO A 69 -6.77 7.49 -14.45
N LEU A 70 -7.11 6.99 -13.27
CA LEU A 70 -7.98 5.84 -13.08
C LEU A 70 -9.18 6.22 -12.22
N LEU A 71 -10.29 5.52 -12.43
CA LEU A 71 -11.47 5.54 -11.58
C LEU A 71 -11.60 4.18 -10.88
N LEU A 72 -11.73 4.18 -9.57
CA LEU A 72 -11.94 2.95 -8.81
C LEU A 72 -13.30 2.32 -9.17
N ALA A 73 -13.28 1.05 -9.52
CA ALA A 73 -14.49 0.28 -9.84
C ALA A 73 -15.16 -0.30 -8.58
N GLN A 74 -14.48 -0.30 -7.44
CA GLN A 74 -14.99 -0.78 -6.16
C GLN A 74 -14.62 0.16 -5.02
N ALA A 75 -15.42 0.17 -3.95
CA ALA A 75 -15.10 0.91 -2.74
C ALA A 75 -14.04 0.17 -1.92
N ILE A 76 -13.06 0.91 -1.41
CA ILE A 76 -12.00 0.40 -0.54
C ILE A 76 -12.02 1.18 0.77
N SER A 77 -11.88 0.47 1.89
CA SER A 77 -11.77 1.10 3.21
C SER A 77 -10.79 0.32 4.07
N THR A 78 -9.84 1.02 4.70
CA THR A 78 -8.87 0.42 5.61
C THR A 78 -9.54 -0.32 6.76
N LYS A 79 -10.79 0.01 7.09
CA LYS A 79 -11.57 -0.71 8.11
C LYS A 79 -11.80 -2.19 7.77
N ASN A 80 -12.00 -2.50 6.48
CA ASN A 80 -12.38 -3.83 6.01
C ASN A 80 -11.34 -4.47 5.10
N ALA A 81 -10.45 -3.67 4.54
CA ALA A 81 -9.41 -4.09 3.60
C ALA A 81 -8.37 -5.00 4.28
N ARG A 82 -7.87 -5.96 3.53
CA ARG A 82 -6.81 -6.88 3.94
C ARG A 82 -5.70 -6.88 2.90
N GLU A 83 -4.50 -7.19 3.35
CA GLU A 83 -3.38 -7.42 2.45
C GLU A 83 -3.68 -8.60 1.52
N GLY A 84 -3.40 -8.44 0.24
CA GLY A 84 -3.73 -9.38 -0.82
C GLY A 84 -5.10 -9.20 -1.46
N ASP A 85 -5.99 -8.38 -0.90
CA ASP A 85 -7.31 -8.12 -1.51
C ASP A 85 -7.14 -7.52 -2.91
N PRO A 86 -7.93 -7.98 -3.90
CA PRO A 86 -7.88 -7.45 -5.24
C PRO A 86 -8.46 -6.04 -5.31
N VAL A 87 -7.87 -5.21 -6.17
CA VAL A 87 -8.31 -3.85 -6.47
C VAL A 87 -8.58 -3.74 -7.96
N TYR A 88 -9.73 -3.16 -8.31
CA TYR A 88 -10.14 -2.95 -9.69
C TYR A 88 -10.38 -1.47 -9.97
N ALA A 89 -9.82 -1.01 -11.08
CA ALA A 89 -10.00 0.35 -11.56
C ALA A 89 -10.18 0.34 -13.09
N GLN A 90 -10.59 1.46 -13.65
CA GLN A 90 -10.70 1.67 -15.09
C GLN A 90 -10.00 2.98 -15.45
N THR A 91 -9.41 3.04 -16.65
CA THR A 91 -8.86 4.28 -17.16
C THR A 91 -9.97 5.28 -17.45
N ALA A 92 -9.84 6.49 -16.89
CA ALA A 92 -10.80 7.57 -17.07
C ALA A 92 -10.73 8.17 -18.47
N PHE A 93 -9.49 8.31 -18.99
CA PHE A 93 -9.20 8.93 -20.27
C PHE A 93 -8.20 8.07 -21.06
N PRO A 94 -8.19 8.17 -22.40
CA PRO A 94 -7.21 7.48 -23.21
C PRO A 94 -5.82 8.08 -23.01
N PHE A 95 -4.80 7.23 -22.93
CA PHE A 95 -3.41 7.65 -22.98
C PHE A 95 -2.90 7.57 -24.42
N VAL A 96 -2.43 8.69 -24.94
CA VAL A 96 -1.94 8.83 -26.33
C VAL A 96 -0.45 9.14 -26.31
N LEU A 97 0.32 8.42 -27.11
CA LEU A 97 1.75 8.64 -27.29
C LEU A 97 2.05 8.62 -28.80
N LYS A 98 2.70 9.66 -29.32
CA LYS A 98 3.06 9.79 -30.76
C LYS A 98 1.86 9.52 -31.69
N ASP A 99 0.73 10.18 -31.41
CA ASP A 99 -0.55 10.06 -32.16
C ASP A 99 -1.21 8.67 -32.14
N HIS A 100 -0.72 7.74 -31.31
CA HIS A 100 -1.31 6.43 -31.13
C HIS A 100 -1.91 6.30 -29.74
N ILE A 101 -3.15 5.81 -29.67
CA ILE A 101 -3.79 5.47 -28.41
C ILE A 101 -3.16 4.16 -27.90
N LEU A 102 -2.36 4.26 -26.86
CA LEU A 102 -1.72 3.08 -26.25
C LEU A 102 -2.55 2.49 -25.11
N ILE A 103 -3.34 3.31 -24.42
CA ILE A 103 -4.28 2.83 -23.39
C ILE A 103 -5.63 3.51 -23.69
N PRO A 104 -6.63 2.79 -24.21
CA PRO A 104 -7.98 3.32 -24.41
C PRO A 104 -8.66 3.66 -23.09
N ALA A 105 -9.61 4.58 -23.12
CA ALA A 105 -10.51 4.78 -21.98
C ALA A 105 -11.32 3.50 -21.72
N GLY A 106 -11.64 3.23 -20.45
CA GLY A 106 -12.36 2.02 -20.05
C GLY A 106 -11.49 0.75 -20.01
N THR A 107 -10.17 0.87 -20.19
CA THR A 107 -9.25 -0.25 -19.95
C THR A 107 -9.27 -0.63 -18.48
N TYR A 108 -9.45 -1.92 -18.18
CA TYR A 108 -9.45 -2.42 -16.80
C TYR A 108 -8.05 -2.55 -16.27
N ILE A 109 -7.84 -2.03 -15.06
CA ILE A 109 -6.57 -2.14 -14.33
C ILE A 109 -6.84 -2.96 -13.07
N GLN A 110 -6.07 -4.02 -12.90
CA GLN A 110 -6.15 -4.88 -11.73
C GLN A 110 -4.90 -4.71 -10.87
N GLY A 111 -5.12 -4.63 -9.57
CA GLY A 111 -4.06 -4.51 -8.57
C GLY A 111 -4.37 -5.33 -7.33
N LYS A 112 -3.53 -5.16 -6.33
CA LYS A 112 -3.67 -5.76 -5.00
C LYS A 112 -3.30 -4.76 -3.92
N ILE A 113 -3.92 -4.93 -2.76
CA ILE A 113 -3.52 -4.24 -1.54
C ILE A 113 -2.25 -4.91 -1.02
N MET A 114 -1.15 -4.16 -0.97
CA MET A 114 0.14 -4.65 -0.48
C MET A 114 0.29 -4.43 1.01
N HIS A 115 -0.28 -3.32 1.52
CA HIS A 115 -0.29 -3.02 2.94
C HIS A 115 -1.54 -2.24 3.31
N THR A 116 -2.09 -2.52 4.49
CA THR A 116 -3.21 -1.76 5.04
C THR A 116 -3.08 -1.64 6.55
N GLU A 117 -3.27 -0.44 7.04
CA GLU A 117 -3.26 -0.14 8.47
C GLU A 117 -4.51 0.66 8.85
N GLN A 118 -5.23 0.17 9.86
CA GLN A 118 -6.40 0.88 10.37
C GLN A 118 -5.99 2.06 11.24
N ALA A 119 -6.85 3.07 11.28
CA ALA A 119 -6.65 4.18 12.19
C ALA A 119 -6.67 3.70 13.64
N GLY A 120 -5.63 4.05 14.38
CA GLY A 120 -5.51 3.76 15.79
C GLY A 120 -6.00 4.91 16.69
N ARG A 121 -5.92 4.68 17.99
CA ARG A 121 -6.13 5.72 18.99
C ARG A 121 -4.94 6.69 18.98
N SER A 122 -5.21 7.97 19.21
CA SER A 122 -4.23 9.03 19.43
C SER A 122 -3.42 9.49 18.22
N LYS A 123 -2.50 8.73 17.64
CA LYS A 123 -1.57 9.20 16.60
C LYS A 123 -1.46 8.31 15.37
N LYS A 124 -1.98 7.09 15.45
CA LYS A 124 -1.88 6.12 14.36
C LYS A 124 -2.85 6.48 13.25
N ARG A 125 -2.32 6.74 12.07
CA ARG A 125 -3.09 7.07 10.88
C ARG A 125 -3.47 5.80 10.14
N ALA A 126 -4.59 5.84 9.44
CA ALA A 126 -4.90 4.81 8.47
C ALA A 126 -3.97 4.92 7.26
N GLU A 127 -3.44 3.80 6.80
CA GLU A 127 -2.57 3.71 5.63
C GLU A 127 -3.08 2.62 4.68
N LEU A 128 -2.91 2.85 3.39
CA LEU A 128 -3.31 1.93 2.33
C LEU A 128 -2.31 1.99 1.18
N LEU A 129 -1.64 0.88 0.90
CA LEU A 129 -0.72 0.73 -0.22
C LEU A 129 -1.33 -0.22 -1.25
N ILE A 130 -1.46 0.26 -2.49
CA ILE A 130 -2.00 -0.51 -3.61
C ILE A 130 -0.96 -0.55 -4.72
N HIS A 131 -0.64 -1.76 -5.20
CA HIS A 131 0.13 -1.95 -6.41
C HIS A 131 -0.74 -2.52 -7.52
N PHE A 132 -0.62 -1.95 -8.71
CA PHE A 132 -1.25 -2.45 -9.90
C PHE A 132 -0.34 -3.47 -10.59
N THR A 133 -0.93 -4.54 -11.09
CA THR A 133 -0.18 -5.70 -11.60
C THR A 133 -0.51 -6.03 -13.04
N SER A 134 -1.69 -5.70 -13.52
CA SER A 134 -2.11 -6.02 -14.89
C SER A 134 -3.10 -5.01 -15.45
N MET A 135 -3.08 -4.91 -16.76
CA MET A 135 -3.96 -4.08 -17.57
C MET A 135 -4.65 -4.98 -18.58
N ILE A 136 -5.97 -4.89 -18.63
CA ILE A 136 -6.84 -5.69 -19.50
C ILE A 136 -7.54 -4.73 -20.45
N TYR A 137 -7.19 -4.78 -21.70
CA TYR A 137 -7.77 -3.97 -22.76
C TYR A 137 -9.20 -4.39 -23.07
N PRO A 138 -10.03 -3.50 -23.65
CA PRO A 138 -11.37 -3.88 -24.12
C PRO A 138 -11.38 -4.99 -25.17
N SER A 139 -10.26 -5.20 -25.88
CA SER A 139 -10.04 -6.33 -26.80
C SER A 139 -9.82 -7.67 -26.10
N GLY A 140 -9.69 -7.70 -24.76
CA GLY A 140 -9.30 -8.89 -23.99
C GLY A 140 -7.78 -9.10 -23.91
N TYR A 141 -7.00 -8.29 -24.60
CA TYR A 141 -5.53 -8.33 -24.50
C TYR A 141 -5.09 -7.92 -23.10
N THR A 142 -4.26 -8.73 -22.46
CA THR A 142 -3.78 -8.50 -21.10
C THR A 142 -2.28 -8.27 -21.09
N VAL A 143 -1.85 -7.26 -20.38
CA VAL A 143 -0.43 -6.87 -20.22
C VAL A 143 -0.10 -6.75 -18.74
N MET A 144 1.08 -7.25 -18.35
CA MET A 144 1.59 -7.03 -17.00
C MET A 144 2.01 -5.57 -16.82
N LEU A 145 1.52 -4.96 -15.77
CA LEU A 145 1.69 -3.52 -15.51
C LEU A 145 2.20 -3.31 -14.09
N PRO A 146 3.48 -2.97 -13.89
CA PRO A 146 3.96 -2.55 -12.59
C PRO A 146 3.59 -1.08 -12.37
N GLY A 147 2.55 -0.83 -11.59
CA GLY A 147 2.08 0.52 -11.29
C GLY A 147 1.86 0.75 -9.81
N SER A 148 2.13 1.97 -9.35
CA SER A 148 1.82 2.45 -8.00
C SER A 148 0.94 3.68 -8.04
N ILE A 149 0.33 4.05 -6.92
CA ILE A 149 -0.44 5.28 -6.83
C ILE A 149 0.52 6.45 -6.66
N ASN A 150 0.40 7.44 -7.53
CA ASN A 150 1.17 8.68 -7.45
C ASN A 150 0.38 9.78 -6.73
N ASN A 151 -0.93 9.86 -6.98
CA ASN A 151 -1.78 10.89 -6.42
C ASN A 151 -3.25 10.42 -6.31
N THR A 152 -4.01 11.09 -5.44
CA THR A 152 -5.46 10.89 -5.29
C THR A 152 -6.18 12.23 -5.51
N PRO A 153 -6.38 12.65 -6.77
CA PRO A 153 -7.03 13.91 -7.08
C PRO A 153 -8.44 13.98 -6.48
N GLY A 154 -8.79 15.12 -5.85
CA GLY A 154 -10.11 15.33 -5.26
C GLY A 154 -10.32 14.63 -3.90
N ALA A 155 -9.28 14.13 -3.30
CA ALA A 155 -9.31 13.59 -1.95
C ALA A 155 -8.52 14.50 -1.00
N ASP A 156 -9.08 15.67 -0.68
CA ASP A 156 -8.42 16.75 0.07
C ASP A 156 -7.94 16.34 1.47
N ASP A 157 -8.47 15.25 2.00
CA ASP A 157 -8.16 14.69 3.31
C ASP A 157 -7.21 13.48 3.25
N LYS A 158 -6.66 13.15 2.06
CA LYS A 158 -5.81 12.00 1.82
C LYS A 158 -4.62 12.39 0.95
N GLY A 159 -3.45 12.08 1.40
CA GLY A 159 -2.21 12.32 0.66
C GLY A 159 -1.43 11.03 0.40
N VAL A 160 -0.58 11.06 -0.62
CA VAL A 160 0.43 10.01 -0.83
C VAL A 160 1.63 10.34 0.05
N LYS A 161 2.01 9.41 0.92
CA LYS A 161 3.04 9.58 1.94
C LYS A 161 4.46 9.42 1.40
N ASP A 162 4.62 8.52 0.46
CA ASP A 162 5.92 8.06 -0.03
C ASP A 162 5.90 7.78 -1.55
N SER A 163 7.09 7.52 -2.09
CA SER A 163 7.27 7.19 -3.51
C SER A 163 6.70 5.83 -3.91
N GLU A 164 6.35 4.98 -2.95
CA GLU A 164 5.70 3.70 -3.20
C GLU A 164 4.19 3.83 -3.44
N GLY A 165 3.63 5.01 -3.16
CA GLY A 165 2.22 5.30 -3.37
C GLY A 165 1.32 4.94 -2.19
N THR A 166 1.85 4.97 -0.97
CA THR A 166 1.06 4.74 0.25
C THR A 166 0.10 5.90 0.47
N ILE A 167 -1.19 5.64 0.39
CA ILE A 167 -2.24 6.60 0.73
C ILE A 167 -2.35 6.67 2.25
N GLN A 168 -2.20 7.86 2.80
CA GLN A 168 -2.36 8.10 4.23
C GLN A 168 -3.49 9.11 4.45
N GLN A 169 -4.32 8.85 5.45
CA GLN A 169 -5.33 9.79 5.90
C GLN A 169 -4.66 10.98 6.60
N ASP A 170 -5.00 12.21 6.21
CA ASP A 170 -4.46 13.40 6.85
C ASP A 170 -4.91 13.55 8.30
N LYS A 171 -4.10 14.27 9.08
CA LYS A 171 -4.46 14.62 10.46
C LYS A 171 -5.55 15.69 10.41
N ASP A 172 -6.77 15.28 10.56
CA ASP A 172 -7.87 16.21 10.72
C ASP A 172 -7.86 16.78 12.15
N THR A 173 -6.92 17.70 12.38
CA THR A 173 -6.78 18.38 13.65
C THR A 173 -8.03 19.21 13.95
N SER A 174 -8.65 19.80 12.91
CA SER A 174 -9.86 20.61 13.05
C SER A 174 -11.05 19.79 13.53
N LYS A 175 -11.28 18.61 12.95
CA LYS A 175 -12.33 17.68 13.41
C LYS A 175 -12.06 17.16 14.82
N ARG A 176 -10.80 16.92 15.17
CA ARG A 176 -10.46 16.51 16.55
C ARG A 176 -10.75 17.58 17.57
N VAL A 177 -10.43 18.83 17.25
CA VAL A 177 -10.76 19.98 18.10
C VAL A 177 -12.28 20.15 18.20
N GLU A 178 -12.98 20.03 17.08
CA GLU A 178 -14.45 20.08 17.05
C GLU A 178 -15.09 18.93 17.84
N ASP A 179 -14.61 17.71 17.68
CA ASP A 179 -15.08 16.55 18.46
C ASP A 179 -14.80 16.70 19.95
N ALA A 180 -13.64 17.26 20.30
CA ALA A 180 -13.31 17.56 21.70
C ALA A 180 -14.23 18.65 22.25
N ALA A 181 -14.50 19.71 21.48
CA ALA A 181 -15.42 20.76 21.88
C ALA A 181 -16.86 20.23 22.02
N LYS A 182 -17.35 19.41 21.09
CA LYS A 182 -18.64 18.74 21.18
C LYS A 182 -18.71 17.80 22.38
N GLY A 183 -17.65 17.02 22.61
CA GLY A 183 -17.52 16.12 23.78
C GLY A 183 -17.56 16.89 25.08
N ALA A 184 -16.87 18.03 25.17
CA ALA A 184 -16.90 18.93 26.32
C ALA A 184 -18.30 19.49 26.56
N ALA A 185 -18.96 19.99 25.52
CA ALA A 185 -20.31 20.55 25.62
C ALA A 185 -21.34 19.50 26.10
N VAL A 186 -21.38 18.37 25.44
CA VAL A 186 -22.30 17.27 25.80
C VAL A 186 -21.98 16.71 27.19
N GLY A 187 -20.70 16.43 27.47
CA GLY A 187 -20.27 15.90 28.76
C GLY A 187 -20.54 16.88 29.90
N GLY A 188 -20.29 18.18 29.67
CA GLY A 188 -20.57 19.24 30.63
C GLY A 188 -22.06 19.38 30.95
N THR A 189 -22.93 19.33 29.92
CA THR A 189 -24.38 19.40 30.09
C THR A 189 -24.93 18.21 30.85
N VAL A 190 -24.58 16.99 30.39
CA VAL A 190 -25.04 15.75 31.05
C VAL A 190 -24.50 15.66 32.47
N GLY A 191 -23.21 16.00 32.67
CA GLY A 191 -22.58 16.00 33.99
C GLY A 191 -23.19 17.04 34.96
N SER A 192 -23.55 18.23 34.48
CA SER A 192 -24.19 19.26 35.32
C SER A 192 -25.63 18.87 35.69
N ILE A 193 -26.42 18.33 34.79
CA ILE A 193 -27.78 17.85 35.05
C ILE A 193 -27.76 16.69 36.06
N GLY A 194 -26.91 15.66 35.80
CA GLY A 194 -26.77 14.53 36.71
C GLY A 194 -26.22 14.92 38.10
N GLY A 195 -25.24 15.84 38.12
CA GLY A 195 -24.70 16.38 39.35
C GLY A 195 -25.72 17.23 40.16
N ALA A 196 -26.56 18.00 39.46
CA ALA A 196 -27.63 18.79 40.06
C ALA A 196 -28.65 17.90 40.79
N ALA A 197 -29.02 16.79 40.14
CA ALA A 197 -29.94 15.78 40.73
C ALA A 197 -29.40 15.14 42.01
N ALA A 198 -28.06 14.92 42.05
CA ALA A 198 -27.41 14.28 43.18
C ALA A 198 -27.00 15.21 44.33
N GLY A 199 -26.66 16.47 44.07
CA GLY A 199 -26.08 17.40 45.03
C GLY A 199 -26.42 18.88 44.83
N GLY A 200 -27.51 19.17 44.14
CA GLY A 200 -27.98 20.54 43.93
C GLY A 200 -26.96 21.39 43.14
N PHE A 201 -26.84 22.69 43.44
CA PHE A 201 -25.98 23.63 42.72
C PHE A 201 -24.49 23.23 42.76
N ASN A 202 -24.01 22.73 43.91
CA ASN A 202 -22.63 22.29 44.03
C ASN A 202 -22.37 21.02 43.22
N GLY A 203 -23.33 20.09 43.27
CA GLY A 203 -23.26 18.88 42.42
C GLY A 203 -23.25 19.19 40.91
N ALA A 204 -24.04 20.17 40.47
CA ALA A 204 -24.04 20.67 39.09
C ALA A 204 -22.67 21.17 38.65
N ARG A 205 -22.00 21.98 39.47
CA ARG A 205 -20.67 22.53 39.17
C ARG A 205 -19.60 21.45 39.06
N TYR A 206 -19.52 20.56 40.04
CA TYR A 206 -18.52 19.50 40.03
C TYR A 206 -18.83 18.44 38.96
N GLY A 207 -20.10 18.08 38.77
CA GLY A 207 -20.57 17.19 37.73
C GLY A 207 -20.32 17.73 36.34
N GLY A 208 -20.54 19.02 36.12
CA GLY A 208 -20.25 19.71 34.87
C GLY A 208 -18.76 19.69 34.52
N LEU A 209 -17.89 20.02 35.47
CA LEU A 209 -16.44 19.99 35.26
C LEU A 209 -15.94 18.57 34.99
N ALA A 210 -16.40 17.59 35.75
CA ALA A 210 -16.05 16.17 35.52
C ALA A 210 -16.58 15.68 34.17
N GLY A 211 -17.78 16.10 33.77
CA GLY A 211 -18.36 15.77 32.48
C GLY A 211 -17.60 16.38 31.30
N ILE A 212 -17.15 17.63 31.42
CA ILE A 212 -16.28 18.27 30.41
C ILE A 212 -14.98 17.48 30.27
N ALA A 213 -14.29 17.20 31.37
CA ALA A 213 -13.04 16.45 31.36
C ALA A 213 -13.22 15.05 30.76
N GLY A 214 -14.27 14.33 31.15
CA GLY A 214 -14.62 13.02 30.62
C GLY A 214 -14.99 13.04 29.14
N GLY A 215 -15.76 14.03 28.71
CA GLY A 215 -16.16 14.22 27.31
C GLY A 215 -14.97 14.53 26.40
N VAL A 216 -14.06 15.41 26.82
CA VAL A 216 -12.81 15.69 26.10
C VAL A 216 -11.93 14.44 26.06
N ALA A 217 -11.72 13.76 27.17
CA ALA A 217 -10.93 12.53 27.22
C ALA A 217 -11.50 11.45 26.30
N TRP A 218 -12.82 11.26 26.29
CA TRP A 218 -13.48 10.32 25.40
C TRP A 218 -13.30 10.70 23.92
N ALA A 219 -13.42 11.97 23.55
CA ALA A 219 -13.20 12.44 22.19
C ALA A 219 -11.75 12.22 21.72
N LEU A 220 -10.78 12.41 22.62
CA LEU A 220 -9.36 12.18 22.33
C LEU A 220 -9.00 10.68 22.22
N LEU A 221 -9.80 9.80 22.85
CA LEU A 221 -9.64 8.36 22.80
C LEU A 221 -10.31 7.70 21.59
N LYS A 222 -11.10 8.46 20.83
CA LYS A 222 -11.67 7.97 19.55
C LYS A 222 -10.57 7.54 18.58
N HIS A 223 -10.88 6.51 17.79
CA HIS A 223 -10.04 6.13 16.66
C HIS A 223 -10.00 7.25 15.63
N GLY A 224 -8.86 7.38 14.97
CA GLY A 224 -8.71 8.32 13.86
C GLY A 224 -9.62 7.97 12.67
N PRO A 225 -9.72 8.87 11.68
CA PRO A 225 -10.47 8.60 10.47
C PRO A 225 -9.77 7.51 9.62
N GLU A 226 -10.57 6.61 9.07
CA GLU A 226 -10.13 5.58 8.14
C GLU A 226 -9.95 6.14 6.73
N VAL A 227 -9.02 5.59 5.95
CA VAL A 227 -8.98 5.82 4.51
C VAL A 227 -10.21 5.17 3.89
N LYS A 228 -11.04 5.95 3.21
CA LYS A 228 -12.21 5.49 2.46
C LYS A 228 -12.11 6.01 1.04
N LEU A 229 -12.10 5.10 0.10
CA LEU A 229 -12.10 5.39 -1.33
C LEU A 229 -13.41 4.81 -1.90
N PRO A 230 -14.43 5.64 -2.11
CA PRO A 230 -15.68 5.19 -2.72
C PRO A 230 -15.48 4.80 -4.18
N VAL A 231 -16.46 4.08 -4.75
CA VAL A 231 -16.53 3.81 -6.18
C VAL A 231 -16.46 5.12 -6.96
N GLY A 232 -15.72 5.14 -8.05
CA GLY A 232 -15.54 6.34 -8.87
C GLY A 232 -14.49 7.33 -8.32
N THR A 233 -13.80 7.01 -7.21
CA THR A 233 -12.69 7.84 -6.76
C THR A 233 -11.63 7.90 -7.85
N SER A 234 -11.23 9.12 -8.20
CA SER A 234 -10.13 9.35 -9.13
C SER A 234 -8.79 9.13 -8.41
N ILE A 235 -7.94 8.32 -9.01
CA ILE A 235 -6.57 8.07 -8.58
C ILE A 235 -5.64 8.22 -9.77
N GLU A 236 -4.43 8.68 -9.56
CA GLU A 236 -3.40 8.77 -10.56
C GLU A 236 -2.39 7.64 -10.32
N MET A 237 -2.30 6.72 -11.29
CA MET A 237 -1.31 5.65 -11.27
C MET A 237 -0.08 6.07 -12.05
N GLU A 238 1.10 5.78 -11.51
CA GLU A 238 2.39 5.93 -12.20
C GLU A 238 2.96 4.56 -12.56
N ILE A 239 3.37 4.41 -13.81
CA ILE A 239 4.01 3.20 -14.33
C ILE A 239 5.46 3.18 -13.88
N GLN A 240 5.85 2.13 -13.16
CA GLN A 240 7.17 2.02 -12.52
C GLN A 240 8.30 1.59 -13.47
N ARG A 241 7.97 0.90 -14.55
CA ARG A 241 8.92 0.39 -15.55
C ARG A 241 8.31 0.44 -16.95
N ASP A 242 9.14 0.51 -17.94
CA ASP A 242 8.71 0.46 -19.35
C ASP A 242 7.85 -0.77 -19.61
N VAL A 243 6.71 -0.56 -20.25
CA VAL A 243 5.74 -1.60 -20.57
C VAL A 243 5.64 -1.72 -22.09
N LYS A 244 5.98 -2.88 -22.62
CA LYS A 244 5.81 -3.19 -24.05
C LYS A 244 4.38 -3.65 -24.29
N VAL A 245 3.71 -3.02 -25.26
CA VAL A 245 2.34 -3.33 -25.67
C VAL A 245 2.29 -3.57 -27.17
N ASP A 246 1.50 -4.53 -27.59
CA ASP A 246 1.26 -4.81 -29.00
C ASP A 246 0.12 -3.92 -29.52
N ALA A 247 0.51 -2.88 -30.29
CA ALA A 247 -0.41 -1.90 -30.84
C ALA A 247 -1.48 -2.52 -31.76
N SER A 248 -1.19 -3.64 -32.41
CA SER A 248 -2.14 -4.33 -33.29
C SER A 248 -3.31 -4.93 -32.49
N ARG A 249 -3.04 -5.41 -31.28
CA ARG A 249 -4.06 -6.00 -30.39
C ARG A 249 -4.93 -4.97 -29.67
N ILE A 250 -4.43 -3.74 -29.54
CA ILE A 250 -5.19 -2.65 -28.90
C ILE A 250 -6.35 -2.19 -29.79
N GLN A 251 -6.15 -2.16 -31.11
CA GLN A 251 -7.11 -1.58 -32.06
C GLN A 251 -8.27 -2.48 -32.44
N MET A 252 -8.24 -3.76 -32.12
CA MET A 252 -9.31 -4.70 -32.49
C MET A 252 -10.68 -4.42 -31.85
N ALA A 253 -10.77 -3.54 -30.87
CA ALA A 253 -12.03 -3.17 -30.21
C ALA A 253 -12.83 -2.09 -30.97
N LYS A 254 -12.37 -1.55 -32.10
CA LYS A 254 -13.00 -0.44 -32.80
C LYS A 254 -13.85 -0.84 -34.01
N ALA A 255 -14.04 -2.11 -34.26
CA ALA A 255 -14.82 -2.62 -35.40
C ALA A 255 -16.12 -3.31 -34.93
N GLN A 256 -17.00 -2.56 -34.27
CA GLN A 256 -18.44 -2.87 -34.19
C GLN A 256 -19.24 -1.57 -34.17
#